data_16017e2d5d9f23723e148ff9fa9cf607
#
_entry.id   16017e2d5d9f23723e148ff9fa9cf607
#
_cell.length_a   1.000
_cell.length_b   1.000
_cell.length_c   1.000
_cell.angle_alpha   90.00
_cell.angle_beta   90.00
_cell.angle_gamma   90.00
#
_symmetry.space_group_name_H-M   'P 1'
#
loop_
_entity.id
_entity.type
_entity.pdbx_description
1 polymer ?
#
loop_
_entity_poly.entity_id
_entity_poly.type
_entity_poly.pdbx_seq_one_letter_code
_entity_poly.pdbx_strand_id
1 'polypeptide(L)'
;MAQTHLTITTPTKVFFSGDVDIVTLKIADGYIGILPNISPIFSSVETGKLTIGYEKDPNSIKCYIGSGILYADQNRINIITDDIIKASDIDLARAQNDLKMYQEELEKIKQNSSGDTMKLEVKLKKAISRIDVYNSSNK
;
A
#
# COMPACT_ATOMS: atom_id res chain seq x y z
N MET A 1 26.15 2.05 7.99
CA MET A 1 25.37 0.96 7.37
C MET A 1 24.89 1.38 6.00
N ALA A 2 24.81 0.41 5.09
CA ALA A 2 24.36 0.69 3.73
C ALA A 2 22.88 1.10 3.71
N GLN A 3 22.58 2.13 2.93
CA GLN A 3 21.21 2.59 2.70
C GLN A 3 20.96 2.72 1.21
N THR A 4 19.69 2.72 0.83
CA THR A 4 19.28 2.96 -0.55
C THR A 4 18.31 4.14 -0.57
N HIS A 5 18.27 4.85 -1.67
CA HIS A 5 17.38 6.00 -1.81
C HIS A 5 15.99 5.55 -2.27
N LEU A 6 14.98 5.81 -1.45
CA LEU A 6 13.59 5.47 -1.75
C LEU A 6 12.83 6.72 -2.19
N THR A 7 12.14 6.62 -3.32
CA THR A 7 11.20 7.64 -3.78
C THR A 7 9.85 6.97 -4.05
N ILE A 8 8.81 7.51 -3.43
CA ILE A 8 7.43 7.07 -3.63
C ILE A 8 6.65 8.24 -4.20
N THR A 9 6.09 8.06 -5.40
CA THR A 9 5.34 9.12 -6.09
C THR A 9 3.91 8.68 -6.38
N THR A 10 3.02 9.68 -6.37
CA THR A 10 1.64 9.57 -6.84
C THR A 10 1.46 10.53 -8.00
N PRO A 11 0.32 10.48 -8.71
CA PRO A 11 0.09 11.43 -9.82
C PRO A 11 0.15 12.89 -9.42
N THR A 12 -0.07 13.21 -8.14
CA THR A 12 -0.16 14.61 -7.68
C THR A 12 1.04 15.08 -6.89
N LYS A 13 1.87 14.16 -6.34
CA LYS A 13 2.96 14.59 -5.46
C LYS A 13 4.01 13.50 -5.25
N VAL A 14 5.15 13.91 -4.69
CA VAL A 14 6.12 12.99 -4.10
C VAL A 14 5.68 12.74 -2.65
N PHE A 15 5.33 11.50 -2.35
CA PHE A 15 4.90 11.12 -1.00
C PHE A 15 6.09 10.99 -0.06
N PHE A 16 7.18 10.39 -0.54
CA PHE A 16 8.39 10.17 0.26
C PHE A 16 9.62 10.23 -0.62
N SER A 17 10.69 10.83 -0.10
CA SER A 17 12.01 10.82 -0.74
C SER A 17 13.06 10.86 0.35
N GLY A 18 13.90 9.83 0.43
CA GLY A 18 14.94 9.77 1.45
C GLY A 18 15.68 8.45 1.44
N ASP A 19 16.75 8.38 2.24
CA ASP A 19 17.55 7.18 2.36
C ASP A 19 16.96 6.25 3.43
N VAL A 20 16.89 4.96 3.12
CA VAL A 20 16.26 3.96 3.96
C VAL A 20 17.12 2.71 4.06
N ASP A 21 16.94 1.96 5.15
CA ASP A 21 17.61 0.67 5.36
C ASP A 21 16.90 -0.46 4.64
N ILE A 22 15.58 -0.42 4.60
CA ILE A 22 14.73 -1.44 3.99
C ILE A 22 13.36 -0.84 3.70
N VAL A 23 12.70 -1.34 2.67
CA VAL A 23 11.26 -1.12 2.47
C VAL A 23 10.59 -2.46 2.25
N THR A 24 9.49 -2.70 2.93
CA THR A 24 8.71 -3.95 2.83
C THR A 24 7.35 -3.64 2.27
N LEU A 25 6.95 -4.37 1.24
CA LEU A 25 5.67 -4.18 0.58
C LEU A 25 5.23 -5.48 -0.08
N LYS A 26 3.98 -5.50 -0.53
CA LYS A 26 3.40 -6.69 -1.16
C LYS A 26 3.51 -6.62 -2.67
N ILE A 27 4.01 -7.69 -3.26
CA ILE A 27 4.00 -7.92 -4.71
C ILE A 27 3.15 -9.16 -4.98
N ALA A 28 3.08 -9.60 -6.25
CA ALA A 28 2.23 -10.72 -6.64
C ALA A 28 2.46 -12.00 -5.82
N ASP A 29 3.72 -12.27 -5.45
CA ASP A 29 4.11 -13.48 -4.73
C ASP A 29 4.03 -13.33 -3.20
N GLY A 30 3.60 -12.18 -2.70
CA GLY A 30 3.52 -11.90 -1.27
C GLY A 30 4.41 -10.74 -0.85
N TYR A 31 4.66 -10.61 0.46
CA TYR A 31 5.49 -9.53 0.98
C TYR A 31 6.96 -9.79 0.74
N ILE A 32 7.69 -8.75 0.31
CA ILE A 32 9.15 -8.79 0.20
C ILE A 32 9.74 -7.57 0.89
N GLY A 33 10.95 -7.75 1.42
CA GLY A 33 11.77 -6.65 1.94
C GLY A 33 12.87 -6.32 0.94
N ILE A 34 12.95 -5.06 0.54
CA ILE A 34 13.96 -4.60 -0.43
C ILE A 34 15.08 -3.91 0.33
N LEU A 35 16.27 -4.48 0.22
CA LEU A 35 17.47 -4.02 0.88
C LEU A 35 18.36 -3.27 -0.12
N PRO A 36 19.37 -2.51 0.38
CA PRO A 36 20.38 -1.91 -0.52
C PRO A 36 21.16 -2.98 -1.28
N ASN A 37 21.73 -2.61 -2.42
CA ASN A 37 22.63 -3.44 -3.22
C ASN A 37 22.01 -4.72 -3.77
N ILE A 38 20.73 -4.72 -4.03
CA ILE A 38 20.05 -5.87 -4.64
C ILE A 38 20.23 -5.88 -6.15
N SER A 39 20.01 -7.06 -6.76
CA SER A 39 19.86 -7.17 -8.21
C SER A 39 18.62 -6.40 -8.66
N PRO A 40 18.65 -5.78 -9.85
CA PRO A 40 17.49 -5.02 -10.31
C PRO A 40 16.20 -5.84 -10.32
N ILE A 41 15.13 -5.22 -9.86
CA ILE A 41 13.80 -5.81 -9.85
C ILE A 41 12.79 -4.81 -10.42
N PHE A 42 11.88 -5.30 -11.24
CA PHE A 42 10.73 -4.56 -11.74
C PHE A 42 9.49 -5.41 -11.49
N SER A 43 8.51 -4.87 -10.77
CA SER A 43 7.36 -5.66 -10.34
C SER A 43 6.12 -4.79 -10.18
N SER A 44 4.96 -5.43 -10.24
CA SER A 44 3.73 -4.81 -9.80
C SER A 44 3.70 -4.74 -8.27
N VAL A 45 3.02 -3.74 -7.75
CA VAL A 45 2.76 -3.58 -6.32
C VAL A 45 1.31 -3.90 -6.05
N GLU A 46 1.07 -4.78 -5.08
CA GLU A 46 -0.27 -5.15 -4.65
C GLU A 46 -0.75 -4.23 -3.53
N THR A 47 -2.06 -4.05 -3.46
CA THR A 47 -2.70 -3.29 -2.37
C THR A 47 -2.40 -3.94 -1.03
N GLY A 48 -1.93 -3.17 -0.06
CA GLY A 48 -1.62 -3.68 1.26
C GLY A 48 -0.84 -2.72 2.12
N LYS A 49 -0.01 -3.27 3.00
CA LYS A 49 0.83 -2.51 3.91
C LYS A 49 2.22 -2.30 3.30
N LEU A 50 2.73 -1.08 3.41
CA LEU A 50 4.12 -0.76 3.08
C LEU A 50 4.78 -0.25 4.35
N THR A 51 5.97 -0.79 4.67
CA THR A 51 6.74 -0.35 5.83
C THR A 51 8.08 0.19 5.36
N ILE A 52 8.39 1.42 5.75
CA ILE A 52 9.68 2.06 5.51
C ILE A 52 10.50 1.89 6.78
N GLY A 53 11.59 1.13 6.69
CA GLY A 53 12.39 0.74 7.84
C GLY A 53 12.00 -0.64 8.36
N TYR A 54 12.73 -1.11 9.36
CA TYR A 54 12.44 -2.43 9.96
C TYR A 54 11.17 -2.35 10.81
N GLU A 55 10.37 -3.41 10.75
CA GLU A 55 9.06 -3.47 11.41
C GLU A 55 9.14 -3.16 12.91
N LYS A 56 10.22 -3.60 13.56
CA LYS A 56 10.42 -3.41 15.00
C LYS A 56 11.01 -2.06 15.37
N ASP A 57 11.48 -1.29 14.39
CA ASP A 57 12.05 0.03 14.64
C ASP A 57 10.93 1.00 14.99
N PRO A 58 10.99 1.68 16.14
CA PRO A 58 9.96 2.67 16.50
C PRO A 58 9.89 3.85 15.54
N ASN A 59 10.96 4.10 14.77
CA ASN A 59 10.99 5.16 13.77
C ASN A 59 10.51 4.69 12.39
N SER A 60 10.13 3.44 12.24
CA SER A 60 9.60 2.95 10.96
C SER A 60 8.29 3.65 10.62
N ILE A 61 8.06 3.85 9.33
CA ILE A 61 6.84 4.48 8.82
C ILE A 61 5.98 3.39 8.20
N LYS A 62 4.77 3.24 8.73
CA LYS A 62 3.81 2.26 8.23
C LYS A 62 2.73 2.96 7.42
N CYS A 63 2.46 2.42 6.24
CA CYS A 63 1.54 3.02 5.27
C CYS A 63 0.58 1.97 4.71
N TYR A 64 -0.60 2.45 4.33
CA TYR A 64 -1.43 1.76 3.36
C TYR A 64 -0.98 2.19 1.96
N ILE A 65 -0.84 1.25 1.03
CA ILE A 65 -0.54 1.53 -0.37
C ILE A 65 -1.54 0.81 -1.26
N GLY A 66 -2.01 1.51 -2.30
CA GLY A 66 -2.79 0.89 -3.36
C GLY A 66 -1.88 0.20 -4.36
N SER A 67 -2.43 -0.25 -5.47
CA SER A 67 -1.65 -0.90 -6.53
C SER A 67 -0.70 0.10 -7.19
N GLY A 68 0.35 -0.43 -7.80
CA GLY A 68 1.34 0.40 -8.47
C GLY A 68 2.43 -0.41 -9.12
N ILE A 69 3.56 0.25 -9.34
CA ILE A 69 4.74 -0.32 -9.98
C ILE A 69 5.96 -0.04 -9.11
N LEU A 70 6.82 -1.05 -8.99
CA LEU A 70 8.07 -0.99 -8.25
C LEU A 70 9.23 -1.19 -9.23
N TYR A 71 10.21 -0.29 -9.16
CA TYR A 71 11.54 -0.51 -9.75
C TYR A 71 12.58 -0.30 -8.66
N ALA A 72 13.51 -1.24 -8.55
CA ALA A 72 14.61 -1.12 -7.59
C ALA A 72 15.88 -1.68 -8.21
N ASP A 73 17.01 -1.08 -7.85
CA ASP A 73 18.33 -1.57 -8.25
C ASP A 73 19.32 -1.38 -7.09
N GLN A 74 20.62 -1.45 -7.37
CA GLN A 74 21.66 -1.36 -6.35
C GLN A 74 21.67 -0.02 -5.62
N ASN A 75 21.15 1.05 -6.24
CA ASN A 75 21.32 2.41 -5.77
C ASN A 75 20.01 3.08 -5.34
N ARG A 76 18.88 2.59 -5.79
CA ARG A 76 17.60 3.29 -5.57
C ARG A 76 16.40 2.36 -5.64
N ILE A 77 15.31 2.83 -5.04
CA ILE A 77 13.99 2.19 -5.10
C ILE A 77 12.99 3.25 -5.53
N ASN A 78 12.28 3.02 -6.63
CA ASN A 78 11.22 3.91 -7.11
C ASN A 78 9.89 3.16 -7.05
N ILE A 79 8.91 3.76 -6.38
CA ILE A 79 7.55 3.22 -6.30
C ILE A 79 6.61 4.27 -6.84
N ILE A 80 5.77 3.87 -7.80
CA ILE A 80 4.73 4.71 -8.38
C ILE A 80 3.41 4.05 -8.03
N THR A 81 2.53 4.78 -7.34
CA THR A 81 1.22 4.27 -6.92
C THR A 81 0.16 5.35 -7.12
N ASP A 82 -1.08 4.93 -7.27
CA ASP A 82 -2.22 5.85 -7.35
C ASP A 82 -2.70 6.30 -5.97
N ASP A 83 -2.36 5.58 -4.91
CA ASP A 83 -2.92 5.83 -3.57
C ASP A 83 -1.94 5.36 -2.49
N ILE A 84 -1.59 6.24 -1.58
CA ILE A 84 -0.77 5.91 -0.41
C ILE A 84 -1.09 6.89 0.72
N ILE A 85 -1.16 6.37 1.95
CA ILE A 85 -1.40 7.17 3.13
C ILE A 85 -0.68 6.54 4.32
N LYS A 86 -0.12 7.36 5.20
CA LYS A 86 0.47 6.88 6.45
C LYS A 86 -0.62 6.28 7.34
N ALA A 87 -0.28 5.19 8.03
CA ALA A 87 -1.23 4.53 8.93
C ALA A 87 -1.80 5.50 9.97
N SER A 88 -0.96 6.41 10.47
CA SER A 88 -1.39 7.42 11.46
C SER A 88 -2.38 8.43 10.90
N ASP A 89 -2.44 8.59 9.58
CA ASP A 89 -3.33 9.53 8.91
C ASP A 89 -4.64 8.88 8.41
N ILE A 90 -4.79 7.56 8.59
CA ILE A 90 -6.01 6.85 8.17
C ILE A 90 -7.17 7.22 9.08
N ASP A 91 -8.26 7.66 8.48
CA ASP A 91 -9.54 7.88 9.18
C ASP A 91 -10.28 6.54 9.27
N LEU A 92 -10.17 5.87 10.42
CA LEU A 92 -10.74 4.55 10.63
C LEU A 92 -12.28 4.57 10.48
N ALA A 93 -12.94 5.57 11.04
CA ALA A 93 -14.39 5.67 10.96
C ALA A 93 -14.86 5.78 9.51
N ARG A 94 -14.18 6.60 8.71
CA ARG A 94 -14.49 6.74 7.28
C ARG A 94 -14.25 5.44 6.53
N ALA A 95 -13.14 4.76 6.82
CA ALA A 95 -12.83 3.48 6.17
C ALA A 95 -13.88 2.42 6.49
N GLN A 96 -14.36 2.36 7.73
CA GLN A 96 -15.40 1.44 8.14
C GLN A 96 -16.74 1.77 7.48
N ASN A 97 -17.09 3.06 7.36
CA ASN A 97 -18.29 3.50 6.66
C ASN A 97 -18.23 3.14 5.17
N ASP A 98 -17.09 3.37 4.54
CA ASP A 98 -16.88 3.04 3.13
C ASP A 98 -17.02 1.52 2.92
N LEU A 99 -16.44 0.72 3.81
CA LEU A 99 -16.56 -0.74 3.73
C LEU A 99 -18.03 -1.18 3.76
N LYS A 100 -18.79 -0.66 4.71
CA LYS A 100 -20.20 -1.00 4.87
C LYS A 100 -21.01 -0.58 3.63
N MET A 101 -20.77 0.63 3.14
CA MET A 101 -21.47 1.15 1.96
C MET A 101 -21.17 0.30 0.73
N TYR A 102 -19.91 -0.06 0.49
CA TYR A 102 -19.53 -0.87 -0.68
C TYR A 102 -20.10 -2.29 -0.57
N GLN A 103 -20.14 -2.87 0.62
CA GLN A 103 -20.75 -4.19 0.82
C GLN A 103 -22.25 -4.17 0.49
N GLU A 104 -22.97 -3.14 0.93
CA GLU A 104 -24.38 -2.97 0.64
C GLU A 104 -24.64 -2.79 -0.86
N GLU A 105 -23.84 -1.97 -1.52
CA GLU A 105 -23.96 -1.77 -2.97
C GLU A 105 -23.68 -3.05 -3.74
N LEU A 106 -22.67 -3.82 -3.32
CA LEU A 106 -22.31 -5.07 -3.97
C LEU A 106 -23.46 -6.09 -3.87
N GLU A 107 -24.08 -6.20 -2.71
CA GLU A 107 -25.24 -7.08 -2.53
C GLU A 107 -26.40 -6.70 -3.42
N LYS A 108 -26.70 -5.41 -3.55
CA LYS A 108 -27.76 -4.91 -4.44
C LYS A 108 -27.50 -5.29 -5.89
N ILE A 109 -26.26 -5.15 -6.35
CA ILE A 109 -25.89 -5.50 -7.72
C ILE A 109 -26.02 -7.00 -7.94
N LYS A 110 -25.58 -7.82 -6.99
CA LYS A 110 -25.67 -9.28 -7.09
C LYS A 110 -27.12 -9.76 -7.12
N GLN A 111 -28.00 -9.14 -6.33
CA GLN A 111 -29.41 -9.48 -6.30
C GLN A 111 -30.12 -9.16 -7.62
N ASN A 112 -29.71 -8.09 -8.27
CA ASN A 112 -30.32 -7.64 -9.51
C ASN A 112 -29.69 -8.26 -10.76
N SER A 113 -28.63 -9.05 -10.59
CA SER A 113 -27.90 -9.72 -11.69
C SER A 113 -27.43 -8.76 -12.78
N SER A 114 -27.29 -7.47 -12.46
CA SER A 114 -26.93 -6.45 -13.45
C SER A 114 -25.72 -5.67 -12.99
N GLY A 115 -24.80 -5.44 -13.91
CA GLY A 115 -23.71 -4.52 -13.70
C GLY A 115 -22.37 -5.18 -13.43
N ASP A 116 -21.35 -4.37 -13.63
CA ASP A 116 -19.97 -4.72 -13.41
C ASP A 116 -19.61 -4.49 -11.94
N THR A 117 -19.31 -5.56 -11.22
CA THR A 117 -18.93 -5.47 -9.81
C THR A 117 -17.44 -5.23 -9.59
N MET A 118 -16.62 -5.26 -10.66
CA MET A 118 -15.16 -5.21 -10.54
C MET A 118 -14.66 -3.93 -9.86
N LYS A 119 -15.18 -2.76 -10.25
CA LYS A 119 -14.79 -1.49 -9.62
C LYS A 119 -15.14 -1.46 -8.15
N LEU A 120 -16.31 -1.98 -7.81
CA LEU A 120 -16.79 -2.01 -6.43
C LEU A 120 -15.96 -2.97 -5.59
N GLU A 121 -15.58 -4.11 -6.15
CA GLU A 121 -14.72 -5.08 -5.48
C GLU A 121 -13.33 -4.49 -5.20
N VAL A 122 -12.77 -3.71 -6.13
CA VAL A 122 -11.50 -3.00 -5.91
C VAL A 122 -11.62 -1.99 -4.77
N LYS A 123 -12.69 -1.21 -4.74
CA LYS A 123 -12.93 -0.23 -3.66
C LYS A 123 -13.08 -0.93 -2.31
N LEU A 124 -13.79 -2.06 -2.29
CA LEU A 124 -13.98 -2.87 -1.09
C LEU A 124 -12.64 -3.39 -0.57
N LYS A 125 -11.82 -3.93 -1.45
CA LYS A 125 -10.49 -4.42 -1.10
C LYS A 125 -9.61 -3.31 -0.50
N LYS A 126 -9.65 -2.12 -1.09
CA LYS A 126 -8.89 -0.96 -0.58
C LYS A 126 -9.37 -0.56 0.82
N ALA A 127 -10.68 -0.55 1.06
CA ALA A 127 -11.23 -0.22 2.37
C ALA A 127 -10.81 -1.23 3.43
N ILE A 128 -10.87 -2.51 3.12
CA ILE A 128 -10.42 -3.59 4.01
C ILE A 128 -8.93 -3.42 4.32
N SER A 129 -8.09 -3.18 3.32
CA SER A 129 -6.65 -3.01 3.50
C SER A 129 -6.32 -1.82 4.38
N ARG A 130 -7.04 -0.69 4.23
CA ARG A 130 -6.84 0.49 5.08
C ARG A 130 -7.13 0.18 6.54
N ILE A 131 -8.22 -0.53 6.80
CA ILE A 131 -8.60 -0.94 8.16
C ILE A 131 -7.53 -1.88 8.75
N ASP A 132 -7.08 -2.86 7.97
CA ASP A 132 -6.07 -3.82 8.41
C ASP A 132 -4.74 -3.12 8.73
N VAL A 133 -4.31 -2.19 7.86
CA VAL A 133 -3.08 -1.42 8.07
C VAL A 133 -3.19 -0.57 9.33
N TYR A 134 -4.32 0.11 9.51
CA TYR A 134 -4.55 0.92 10.71
C TYR A 134 -4.46 0.06 11.97
N ASN A 135 -5.17 -1.06 11.99
CA ASN A 135 -5.22 -1.95 13.16
C ASN A 135 -3.86 -2.56 13.48
N SER A 136 -3.10 -2.97 12.47
CA SER A 136 -1.78 -3.58 12.67
C SER A 136 -0.71 -2.57 13.10
N SER A 137 -0.90 -1.29 12.78
CA SER A 137 0.12 -0.27 12.99
C SER A 137 -0.09 0.55 14.27
N ASN A 138 -1.32 0.57 14.79
CA ASN A 138 -1.69 1.39 15.96
C ASN A 138 -2.04 0.55 17.19
N LYS A 139 -1.44 -0.62 17.29
CA LYS A 139 -1.60 -1.47 18.47
C LYS A 139 -0.76 -0.97 19.64
#